data_b9110fe80881e63d36fc7920e1b195f9
#
_entry.id   b9110fe80881e63d36fc7920e1b195f9
#
_cell.length_a   1.000
_cell.length_b   1.000
_cell.length_c   1.000
_cell.angle_alpha   90.00
_cell.angle_beta   90.00
_cell.angle_gamma   90.00
#
_symmetry.space_group_name_H-M   'P 1'
#
loop_
_entity.id
_entity.type
_entity.pdbx_description
1 polymer ?
#
loop_
_entity_poly.entity_id
_entity_poly.type
_entity_poly.pdbx_seq_one_letter_code
_entity_poly.pdbx_strand_id
1 'polypeptide(L)'
;MNSEADLFRWGLRTPRAAAIAGILFSLLLTASMFLIRTSIPADPLAGATDVINHSKRIALALNMLPFAGISFLWFVGVLRDRVGKLEDRFFATVFFGSALLFLGMIFAAGAVAAGIIRLLGSGSLMGPGVYALGRIGIYQVMHLYAIRMAGVFMISTSTISLRTGIVPRWMAFLGFALALALLLSNGTINGLLLVFPLWVLSISVHILIDNSQGRPETAAGSSTE
;
A
#
# COMPACT_ATOMS: atom_id res chain seq x y z
N MET A 1 -33.01 24.79 7.36
CA MET A 1 -32.41 24.44 6.06
C MET A 1 -30.96 23.99 6.23
N ASN A 2 -30.66 23.01 7.13
CA ASN A 2 -29.28 22.50 7.38
C ASN A 2 -29.19 20.97 7.32
N SER A 3 -30.20 20.30 6.76
CA SER A 3 -30.28 18.83 6.85
C SER A 3 -29.52 18.08 5.75
N GLU A 4 -29.38 18.65 4.55
CA GLU A 4 -28.71 17.96 3.44
C GLU A 4 -27.16 18.05 3.50
N ALA A 5 -26.64 19.17 3.99
CA ALA A 5 -25.19 19.33 4.17
C ALA A 5 -24.61 18.41 5.30
N ASP A 6 -25.45 18.08 6.29
CA ASP A 6 -25.07 17.17 7.35
C ASP A 6 -25.11 15.70 6.88
N LEU A 7 -26.04 15.31 6.03
CA LEU A 7 -26.12 13.95 5.48
C LEU A 7 -24.93 13.63 4.57
N PHE A 8 -24.41 14.59 3.81
CA PHE A 8 -23.19 14.41 2.99
C PHE A 8 -21.91 14.28 3.83
N ARG A 9 -21.86 14.89 5.02
CA ARG A 9 -20.74 14.79 5.96
C ARG A 9 -20.64 13.44 6.67
N TRP A 10 -21.72 12.68 6.77
CA TRP A 10 -21.76 11.39 7.48
C TRP A 10 -21.24 10.22 6.65
N GLY A 11 -21.26 10.29 5.30
CA GLY A 11 -20.94 9.18 4.41
C GLY A 11 -19.44 8.84 4.30
N LEU A 12 -18.52 9.77 4.62
CA LEU A 12 -17.07 9.60 4.39
C LEU A 12 -16.25 9.47 5.70
N ARG A 13 -16.87 9.50 6.86
CA ARG A 13 -16.18 9.58 8.15
C ARG A 13 -16.07 8.27 8.94
N THR A 14 -16.37 7.12 8.35
CA THR A 14 -16.35 5.89 9.12
C THR A 14 -14.94 5.29 9.18
N PRO A 15 -14.41 5.05 10.40
CA PRO A 15 -13.15 4.32 10.63
C PRO A 15 -13.12 2.98 9.89
N ARG A 16 -14.31 2.39 9.69
CA ARG A 16 -14.51 1.17 8.92
C ARG A 16 -14.08 1.30 7.47
N ALA A 17 -14.34 2.45 6.82
CA ALA A 17 -13.95 2.66 5.43
C ALA A 17 -12.42 2.66 5.26
N ALA A 18 -11.66 3.31 6.17
CA ALA A 18 -10.20 3.24 6.17
C ALA A 18 -9.70 1.81 6.36
N ALA A 19 -10.26 1.11 7.36
CA ALA A 19 -9.87 -0.26 7.66
C ALA A 19 -10.12 -1.20 6.46
N ILE A 20 -11.29 -1.12 5.85
CA ILE A 20 -11.63 -1.94 4.67
C ILE A 20 -10.70 -1.60 3.50
N ALA A 21 -10.46 -0.32 3.24
CA ALA A 21 -9.57 0.11 2.17
C ALA A 21 -8.13 -0.36 2.38
N GLY A 22 -7.61 -0.29 3.61
CA GLY A 22 -6.27 -0.77 3.94
C GLY A 22 -6.14 -2.30 3.88
N ILE A 23 -7.18 -3.04 4.28
CA ILE A 23 -7.22 -4.51 4.12
C ILE A 23 -7.22 -4.86 2.63
N LEU A 24 -8.08 -4.22 1.83
CA LEU A 24 -8.18 -4.48 0.40
C LEU A 24 -6.86 -4.18 -0.32
N PHE A 25 -6.24 -3.03 -0.02
CA PHE A 25 -4.90 -2.69 -0.50
C PHE A 25 -3.89 -3.78 -0.18
N SER A 26 -3.82 -4.19 1.09
CA SER A 26 -2.84 -5.16 1.56
C SER A 26 -3.00 -6.52 0.89
N LEU A 27 -4.23 -6.99 0.73
CA LEU A 27 -4.53 -8.26 0.06
C LEU A 27 -4.19 -8.19 -1.42
N LEU A 28 -4.62 -7.14 -2.13
CA LEU A 28 -4.36 -6.98 -3.56
C LEU A 28 -2.87 -6.85 -3.86
N LEU A 29 -2.15 -6.03 -3.09
CA LEU A 29 -0.72 -5.84 -3.29
C LEU A 29 0.06 -7.12 -2.97
N THR A 30 -0.25 -7.79 -1.85
CA THR A 30 0.39 -9.05 -1.47
C THR A 30 0.13 -10.15 -2.51
N ALA A 31 -1.11 -10.30 -2.97
CA ALA A 31 -1.46 -11.27 -4.03
C ALA A 31 -0.73 -10.96 -5.33
N SER A 32 -0.69 -9.69 -5.76
CA SER A 32 0.05 -9.25 -6.94
C SER A 32 1.54 -9.59 -6.82
N MET A 33 2.16 -9.26 -5.71
CA MET A 33 3.58 -9.56 -5.47
C MET A 33 3.87 -11.06 -5.41
N PHE A 34 3.00 -11.85 -4.80
CA PHE A 34 3.12 -13.30 -4.76
C PHE A 34 3.04 -13.91 -6.17
N LEU A 35 2.07 -13.48 -6.99
CA LEU A 35 1.92 -13.93 -8.37
C LEU A 35 3.15 -13.58 -9.21
N ILE A 36 3.68 -12.36 -9.08
CA ILE A 36 4.90 -11.94 -9.79
C ILE A 36 6.10 -12.80 -9.35
N ARG A 37 6.28 -12.97 -8.04
CA ARG A 37 7.41 -13.71 -7.49
C ARG A 37 7.43 -15.19 -7.91
N THR A 38 6.26 -15.81 -7.99
CA THR A 38 6.14 -17.23 -8.43
C THR A 38 6.22 -17.41 -9.93
N SER A 39 6.13 -16.34 -10.71
CA SER A 39 6.09 -16.37 -12.17
C SER A 39 7.38 -15.88 -12.84
N ILE A 40 8.25 -15.19 -12.11
CA ILE A 40 9.49 -14.61 -12.64
C ILE A 40 10.69 -15.24 -11.94
N PRO A 41 11.69 -15.78 -12.68
CA PRO A 41 12.93 -16.28 -12.11
C PRO A 41 13.64 -15.22 -11.27
N ALA A 42 14.30 -15.65 -10.18
CA ALA A 42 15.04 -14.74 -9.31
C ALA A 42 16.27 -14.13 -10.01
N ASP A 43 16.88 -14.86 -10.95
CA ASP A 43 18.01 -14.37 -11.74
C ASP A 43 17.55 -13.32 -12.77
N PRO A 44 18.03 -12.07 -12.70
CA PRO A 44 17.71 -11.01 -13.66
C PRO A 44 18.19 -11.33 -15.09
N LEU A 45 19.19 -12.18 -15.24
CA LEU A 45 19.75 -12.58 -16.52
C LEU A 45 19.08 -13.84 -17.10
N ALA A 46 18.17 -14.49 -16.38
CA ALA A 46 17.39 -15.61 -16.87
C ALA A 46 16.60 -15.20 -18.12
N GLY A 47 16.50 -16.13 -19.08
CA GLY A 47 15.85 -15.90 -20.36
C GLY A 47 14.37 -15.52 -20.24
N ALA A 48 13.84 -14.92 -21.31
CA ALA A 48 12.45 -14.48 -21.39
C ALA A 48 11.42 -15.62 -21.45
N THR A 49 11.85 -16.86 -21.68
CA THR A 49 10.97 -18.01 -21.90
C THR A 49 10.03 -18.27 -20.74
N ASP A 50 10.53 -18.21 -19.51
CA ASP A 50 9.71 -18.42 -18.32
C ASP A 50 8.68 -17.31 -18.12
N VAL A 51 9.05 -16.07 -18.45
CA VAL A 51 8.13 -14.93 -18.41
C VAL A 51 7.01 -15.08 -19.44
N ILE A 52 7.31 -15.57 -20.63
CA ILE A 52 6.33 -15.85 -21.68
C ILE A 52 5.35 -16.95 -21.21
N ASN A 53 5.86 -18.04 -20.65
CA ASN A 53 5.05 -19.16 -20.14
C ASN A 53 4.09 -18.73 -19.03
N HIS A 54 4.47 -17.76 -18.20
CA HIS A 54 3.67 -17.25 -17.09
C HIS A 54 3.01 -15.89 -17.37
N SER A 55 3.00 -15.43 -18.62
CA SER A 55 2.54 -14.10 -19.03
C SER A 55 1.12 -13.77 -18.55
N LYS A 56 0.18 -14.73 -18.57
CA LYS A 56 -1.18 -14.56 -18.08
C LYS A 56 -1.23 -14.28 -16.56
N ARG A 57 -0.42 -14.98 -15.77
CA ARG A 57 -0.34 -14.77 -14.32
C ARG A 57 0.26 -13.41 -13.98
N ILE A 58 1.30 -13.02 -14.71
CA ILE A 58 1.95 -11.73 -14.54
C ILE A 58 1.00 -10.61 -14.97
N ALA A 59 0.29 -10.75 -16.09
CA ALA A 59 -0.72 -9.79 -16.53
C ALA A 59 -1.85 -9.61 -15.48
N LEU A 60 -2.33 -10.70 -14.88
CA LEU A 60 -3.30 -10.65 -13.79
C LEU A 60 -2.75 -9.85 -12.60
N ALA A 61 -1.53 -10.14 -12.17
CA ALA A 61 -0.87 -9.45 -11.07
C ALA A 61 -0.75 -7.93 -11.36
N LEU A 62 -0.32 -7.57 -12.56
CA LEU A 62 -0.20 -6.16 -12.96
C LEU A 62 -1.55 -5.45 -13.04
N ASN A 63 -2.61 -6.14 -13.45
CA ASN A 63 -3.97 -5.58 -13.46
C ASN A 63 -4.53 -5.37 -12.04
N MET A 64 -4.03 -6.04 -11.03
CA MET A 64 -4.43 -5.81 -9.62
C MET A 64 -3.80 -4.54 -9.05
N LEU A 65 -2.66 -4.07 -9.56
CA LEU A 65 -1.94 -2.91 -9.01
C LEU A 65 -2.76 -1.61 -9.00
N PRO A 66 -3.49 -1.23 -10.06
CA PRO A 66 -4.32 -0.02 -10.04
C PRO A 66 -5.40 -0.08 -8.95
N PHE A 67 -6.03 -1.23 -8.74
CA PHE A 67 -7.05 -1.40 -7.69
C PHE A 67 -6.44 -1.35 -6.30
N ALA A 68 -5.26 -1.94 -6.11
CA ALA A 68 -4.49 -1.78 -4.89
C ALA A 68 -4.16 -0.30 -4.63
N GLY A 69 -3.73 0.43 -5.66
CA GLY A 69 -3.43 1.85 -5.56
C GLY A 69 -4.63 2.71 -5.18
N ILE A 70 -5.79 2.48 -5.80
CA ILE A 70 -7.05 3.16 -5.46
C ILE A 70 -7.40 2.89 -3.98
N SER A 71 -7.34 1.62 -3.57
CA SER A 71 -7.62 1.23 -2.18
C SER A 71 -6.65 1.91 -1.20
N PHE A 72 -5.37 2.03 -1.57
CA PHE A 72 -4.39 2.73 -0.76
C PHE A 72 -4.66 4.23 -0.64
N LEU A 73 -5.04 4.89 -1.73
CA LEU A 73 -5.43 6.30 -1.70
C LEU A 73 -6.63 6.56 -0.80
N TRP A 74 -7.61 5.66 -0.82
CA TRP A 74 -8.76 5.74 0.10
C TRP A 74 -8.33 5.57 1.55
N PHE A 75 -7.47 4.60 1.84
CA PHE A 75 -6.90 4.39 3.16
C PHE A 75 -6.18 5.66 3.65
N VAL A 76 -5.29 6.21 2.83
CA VAL A 76 -4.53 7.45 3.13
C VAL A 76 -5.46 8.64 3.31
N GLY A 77 -6.46 8.81 2.44
CA GLY A 77 -7.42 9.91 2.51
C GLY A 77 -8.22 9.91 3.81
N VAL A 78 -8.76 8.75 4.19
CA VAL A 78 -9.53 8.62 5.44
C VAL A 78 -8.65 8.76 6.67
N LEU A 79 -7.41 8.24 6.62
CA LEU A 79 -6.45 8.41 7.72
C LEU A 79 -6.08 9.88 7.91
N ARG A 80 -5.87 10.63 6.83
CA ARG A 80 -5.59 12.06 6.85
C ARG A 80 -6.74 12.87 7.47
N ASP A 81 -7.98 12.55 7.14
CA ASP A 81 -9.17 13.25 7.68
C ASP A 81 -9.28 13.13 9.21
N ARG A 82 -8.81 12.02 9.78
CA ARG A 82 -8.78 11.82 11.24
C ARG A 82 -7.74 12.67 11.94
N VAL A 83 -6.64 12.93 11.26
CA VAL A 83 -5.48 13.63 11.81
C VAL A 83 -5.62 15.15 11.68
N GLY A 84 -6.40 15.63 10.73
CA GLY A 84 -6.44 16.99 10.21
C GLY A 84 -6.77 18.14 11.19
N LYS A 85 -6.98 17.87 12.48
CA LYS A 85 -7.16 18.92 13.51
C LYS A 85 -5.95 19.08 14.45
N LEU A 86 -5.01 18.15 14.45
CA LEU A 86 -3.86 18.09 15.36
C LEU A 86 -2.52 18.10 14.62
N GLU A 87 -2.53 18.25 13.29
CA GLU A 87 -1.36 17.99 12.46
C GLU A 87 -0.57 19.25 12.15
N ASP A 88 0.74 19.16 12.40
CA ASP A 88 1.73 20.05 11.82
C ASP A 88 1.74 19.88 10.28
N ARG A 89 1.62 20.97 9.53
CA ARG A 89 1.58 20.99 8.06
C ARG A 89 2.74 20.21 7.41
N PHE A 90 3.87 20.15 8.08
CA PHE A 90 5.04 19.42 7.62
C PHE A 90 4.77 17.90 7.56
N PHE A 91 4.27 17.31 8.65
CA PHE A 91 3.97 15.88 8.70
C PHE A 91 2.88 15.47 7.71
N ALA A 92 1.86 16.31 7.52
CA ALA A 92 0.83 16.09 6.51
C ALA A 92 1.41 16.00 5.09
N THR A 93 2.36 16.88 4.79
CA THR A 93 3.01 16.92 3.47
C THR A 93 3.88 15.69 3.25
N VAL A 94 4.70 15.30 4.23
CA VAL A 94 5.58 14.13 4.13
C VAL A 94 4.77 12.83 4.06
N PHE A 95 3.72 12.71 4.88
CA PHE A 95 2.79 11.57 4.88
C PHE A 95 2.14 11.38 3.51
N PHE A 96 1.51 12.42 2.98
CA PHE A 96 0.81 12.33 1.70
C PHE A 96 1.77 12.22 0.51
N GLY A 97 2.87 12.99 0.53
CA GLY A 97 3.90 12.95 -0.50
C GLY A 97 4.57 11.59 -0.63
N SER A 98 4.93 10.95 0.50
CA SER A 98 5.52 9.61 0.49
C SER A 98 4.54 8.54 0.00
N ALA A 99 3.25 8.65 0.32
CA ALA A 99 2.21 7.77 -0.21
C ALA A 99 2.08 7.87 -1.73
N LEU A 100 2.01 9.09 -2.27
CA LEU A 100 1.92 9.33 -3.71
C LEU A 100 3.18 8.87 -4.46
N LEU A 101 4.37 9.16 -3.92
CA LEU A 101 5.63 8.70 -4.51
C LEU A 101 5.71 7.18 -4.51
N PHE A 102 5.32 6.52 -3.44
CA PHE A 102 5.23 5.05 -3.37
C PHE A 102 4.34 4.49 -4.49
N LEU A 103 3.12 5.04 -4.65
CA LEU A 103 2.21 4.61 -5.73
C LEU A 103 2.77 4.91 -7.12
N GLY A 104 3.34 6.09 -7.31
CA GLY A 104 3.96 6.46 -8.58
C GLY A 104 5.06 5.48 -8.98
N MET A 105 5.90 5.06 -8.04
CA MET A 105 6.96 4.06 -8.27
C MET A 105 6.38 2.69 -8.65
N ILE A 106 5.35 2.23 -7.94
CA ILE A 106 4.69 0.95 -8.24
C ILE A 106 4.04 0.99 -9.63
N PHE A 107 3.33 2.06 -9.96
CA PHE A 107 2.67 2.19 -11.25
C PHE A 107 3.66 2.31 -12.40
N ALA A 108 4.74 3.06 -12.23
CA ALA A 108 5.81 3.15 -13.21
C ALA A 108 6.46 1.79 -13.48
N ALA A 109 6.82 1.06 -12.41
CA ALA A 109 7.37 -0.29 -12.53
C ALA A 109 6.38 -1.26 -13.20
N GLY A 110 5.10 -1.18 -12.83
CA GLY A 110 4.02 -1.98 -13.42
C GLY A 110 3.81 -1.69 -14.90
N ALA A 111 3.84 -0.42 -15.31
CA ALA A 111 3.70 0.00 -16.70
C ALA A 111 4.86 -0.52 -17.57
N VAL A 112 6.10 -0.40 -17.08
CA VAL A 112 7.29 -0.95 -17.79
C VAL A 112 7.19 -2.48 -17.90
N ALA A 113 6.80 -3.16 -16.82
CA ALA A 113 6.61 -4.61 -16.82
C ALA A 113 5.53 -5.06 -17.85
N ALA A 114 4.40 -4.35 -17.89
CA ALA A 114 3.34 -4.62 -18.86
C ALA A 114 3.80 -4.41 -20.31
N GLY A 115 4.60 -3.36 -20.55
CA GLY A 115 5.22 -3.11 -21.84
C GLY A 115 6.13 -4.25 -22.31
N ILE A 116 7.00 -4.74 -21.42
CA ILE A 116 7.90 -5.87 -21.69
C ILE A 116 7.10 -7.12 -22.07
N ILE A 117 6.05 -7.45 -21.29
CA ILE A 117 5.23 -8.65 -21.55
C ILE A 117 4.52 -8.55 -22.90
N ARG A 118 4.00 -7.38 -23.26
CA ARG A 118 3.36 -7.14 -24.56
C ARG A 118 4.33 -7.33 -25.73
N LEU A 119 5.55 -6.79 -25.61
CA LEU A 119 6.58 -6.93 -26.63
C LEU A 119 7.01 -8.40 -26.80
N LEU A 120 7.22 -9.13 -25.71
CA LEU A 120 7.54 -10.56 -25.75
C LEU A 120 6.40 -11.38 -26.38
N GLY A 121 5.15 -11.04 -26.07
CA GLY A 121 3.96 -11.73 -26.61
C GLY A 121 3.69 -11.44 -28.10
N SER A 122 4.16 -10.32 -28.64
CA SER A 122 4.00 -9.95 -30.07
C SER A 122 5.01 -10.61 -30.98
N GLY A 123 5.94 -11.44 -30.46
CA GLY A 123 7.02 -12.03 -31.24
C GLY A 123 8.09 -11.04 -31.70
N SER A 124 8.03 -9.80 -31.17
CA SER A 124 9.06 -8.79 -31.46
C SER A 124 10.40 -9.24 -30.88
N LEU A 125 11.46 -9.17 -31.71
CA LEU A 125 12.82 -9.47 -31.27
C LEU A 125 13.32 -8.37 -30.31
N MET A 126 13.04 -8.53 -29.03
CA MET A 126 13.65 -7.69 -28.02
C MET A 126 15.08 -8.15 -27.80
N GLY A 127 16.05 -7.28 -28.04
CA GLY A 127 17.45 -7.59 -27.76
C GLY A 127 17.67 -7.95 -26.28
N PRO A 128 18.52 -8.95 -25.96
CA PRO A 128 18.76 -9.39 -24.59
C PRO A 128 19.13 -8.24 -23.63
N GLY A 129 19.88 -7.25 -24.11
CA GLY A 129 20.26 -6.08 -23.34
C GLY A 129 19.09 -5.19 -22.96
N VAL A 130 18.11 -4.98 -23.85
CA VAL A 130 16.91 -4.18 -23.59
C VAL A 130 16.02 -4.86 -22.56
N TYR A 131 15.86 -6.19 -22.67
CA TYR A 131 15.12 -6.98 -21.71
C TYR A 131 15.76 -6.93 -20.31
N ALA A 132 17.07 -7.15 -20.23
CA ALA A 132 17.81 -7.09 -18.98
C ALA A 132 17.74 -5.70 -18.34
N LEU A 133 17.92 -4.63 -19.11
CA LEU A 133 17.80 -3.24 -18.64
C LEU A 133 16.42 -2.96 -18.06
N GLY A 134 15.35 -3.38 -18.76
CA GLY A 134 13.98 -3.21 -18.28
C GLY A 134 13.74 -3.94 -16.96
N ARG A 135 14.20 -5.18 -16.83
CA ARG A 135 14.09 -5.96 -15.59
C ARG A 135 14.86 -5.34 -14.43
N ILE A 136 16.11 -4.93 -14.67
CA ILE A 136 16.94 -4.27 -13.66
C ILE A 136 16.28 -2.95 -13.24
N GLY A 137 15.77 -2.15 -14.19
CA GLY A 137 15.06 -0.91 -13.90
C GLY A 137 13.84 -1.11 -13.01
N ILE A 138 12.98 -2.09 -13.33
CA ILE A 138 11.83 -2.46 -12.51
C ILE A 138 12.28 -2.86 -11.10
N TYR A 139 13.30 -3.71 -11.01
CA TYR A 139 13.85 -4.15 -9.73
C TYR A 139 14.33 -2.97 -8.88
N GLN A 140 15.11 -2.05 -9.46
CA GLN A 140 15.62 -0.87 -8.76
C GLN A 140 14.49 0.05 -8.28
N VAL A 141 13.49 0.32 -9.14
CA VAL A 141 12.35 1.16 -8.76
C VAL A 141 11.58 0.55 -7.59
N MET A 142 11.36 -0.76 -7.61
CA MET A 142 10.60 -1.46 -6.57
C MET A 142 11.39 -1.63 -5.27
N HIS A 143 12.63 -2.14 -5.37
CA HIS A 143 13.42 -2.57 -4.19
C HIS A 143 14.28 -1.45 -3.58
N LEU A 144 14.47 -0.34 -4.28
CA LEU A 144 15.22 0.78 -3.74
C LEU A 144 14.32 1.99 -3.47
N TYR A 145 13.61 2.46 -4.49
CA TYR A 145 12.85 3.70 -4.39
C TYR A 145 11.50 3.51 -3.72
N ALA A 146 10.68 2.55 -4.15
CA ALA A 146 9.35 2.34 -3.59
C ALA A 146 9.42 1.91 -2.12
N ILE A 147 10.33 1.02 -1.76
CA ILE A 147 10.54 0.58 -0.36
C ILE A 147 10.91 1.75 0.55
N ARG A 148 11.77 2.67 0.10
CA ARG A 148 12.15 3.84 0.91
C ARG A 148 10.99 4.79 1.11
N MET A 149 10.15 5.00 0.08
CA MET A 149 8.94 5.82 0.23
C MET A 149 7.92 5.16 1.16
N ALA A 150 7.79 3.84 1.11
CA ALA A 150 7.00 3.08 2.09
C ALA A 150 7.53 3.28 3.52
N GLY A 151 8.85 3.22 3.72
CA GLY A 151 9.48 3.49 5.01
C GLY A 151 9.19 4.90 5.54
N VAL A 152 9.31 5.93 4.70
CA VAL A 152 8.97 7.32 5.06
C VAL A 152 7.49 7.44 5.44
N PHE A 153 6.61 6.81 4.67
CA PHE A 153 5.18 6.76 4.98
C PHE A 153 4.92 6.09 6.34
N MET A 154 5.58 4.97 6.63
CA MET A 154 5.46 4.26 7.91
C MET A 154 5.93 5.12 9.08
N ILE A 155 7.04 5.85 8.96
CA ILE A 155 7.51 6.78 10.00
C ILE A 155 6.47 7.86 10.26
N SER A 156 5.97 8.50 9.19
CA SER A 156 4.97 9.56 9.30
C SER A 156 3.69 9.05 9.96
N THR A 157 3.19 7.88 9.52
CA THR A 157 1.99 7.25 10.08
C THR A 157 2.19 6.84 11.54
N SER A 158 3.36 6.30 11.90
CA SER A 158 3.68 5.91 13.28
C SER A 158 3.76 7.14 14.20
N THR A 159 4.36 8.24 13.72
CA THR A 159 4.41 9.51 14.45
C THR A 159 3.00 10.07 14.71
N ILE A 160 2.17 10.08 13.68
CA ILE A 160 0.78 10.50 13.77
C ILE A 160 0.03 9.63 14.77
N SER A 161 0.20 8.33 14.67
CA SER A 161 -0.47 7.36 15.54
C SER A 161 -0.11 7.51 17.01
N LEU A 162 1.16 7.84 17.34
CA LEU A 162 1.59 8.15 18.70
C LEU A 162 0.94 9.42 19.26
N ARG A 163 0.76 10.44 18.41
CA ARG A 163 0.17 11.71 18.82
C ARG A 163 -1.34 11.63 18.96
N THR A 164 -2.01 10.84 18.14
CA THR A 164 -3.48 10.76 18.09
C THR A 164 -4.06 9.60 18.89
N GLY A 165 -3.22 8.62 19.29
CA GLY A 165 -3.68 7.43 20.00
C GLY A 165 -4.55 6.48 19.18
N ILE A 166 -4.57 6.61 17.85
CA ILE A 166 -5.38 5.77 16.94
C ILE A 166 -4.99 4.29 17.00
N VAL A 167 -3.71 4.00 17.26
CA VAL A 167 -3.22 2.65 17.48
C VAL A 167 -2.40 2.58 18.78
N PRO A 168 -2.28 1.39 19.39
CA PRO A 168 -1.48 1.22 20.60
C PRO A 168 -0.01 1.57 20.34
N ARG A 169 0.66 2.09 21.35
CA ARG A 169 2.05 2.58 21.27
C ARG A 169 3.03 1.54 20.71
N TRP A 170 2.85 0.26 21.08
CA TRP A 170 3.71 -0.81 20.59
C TRP A 170 3.65 -0.99 19.07
N MET A 171 2.47 -0.82 18.44
CA MET A 171 2.31 -0.86 16.97
C MET A 171 3.01 0.31 16.28
N ALA A 172 2.98 1.49 16.89
CA ALA A 172 3.71 2.63 16.37
C ALA A 172 5.24 2.43 16.46
N PHE A 173 5.75 1.89 17.58
CA PHE A 173 7.16 1.55 17.70
C PHE A 173 7.59 0.44 16.75
N LEU A 174 6.76 -0.60 16.55
CA LEU A 174 6.98 -1.61 15.52
C LEU A 174 7.05 -0.97 14.13
N GLY A 175 6.16 0.00 13.83
CA GLY A 175 6.18 0.75 12.59
C GLY A 175 7.50 1.50 12.37
N PHE A 176 8.06 2.14 13.39
CA PHE A 176 9.39 2.78 13.31
C PHE A 176 10.51 1.77 13.05
N ALA A 177 10.51 0.64 13.77
CA ALA A 177 11.53 -0.39 13.60
C ALA A 177 11.51 -0.99 12.18
N LEU A 178 10.32 -1.31 11.68
CA LEU A 178 10.15 -1.82 10.32
C LEU A 178 10.48 -0.77 9.26
N ALA A 179 10.09 0.49 9.47
CA ALA A 179 10.44 1.59 8.57
C ALA A 179 11.96 1.79 8.49
N LEU A 180 12.66 1.72 9.61
CA LEU A 180 14.12 1.81 9.65
C LEU A 180 14.75 0.65 8.86
N ALA A 181 14.24 -0.56 9.02
CA ALA A 181 14.69 -1.73 8.26
C ALA A 181 14.48 -1.53 6.75
N LEU A 182 13.34 -0.94 6.32
CA LEU A 182 13.07 -0.62 4.92
C LEU A 182 14.01 0.45 4.38
N LEU A 183 14.31 1.50 5.16
CA LEU A 183 15.19 2.61 4.75
C LEU A 183 16.66 2.18 4.63
N LEU A 184 17.13 1.33 5.55
CA LEU A 184 18.52 0.86 5.57
C LEU A 184 18.76 -0.33 4.64
N SER A 185 17.68 -0.92 4.11
CA SER A 185 17.83 -2.05 3.20
C SER A 185 18.45 -1.66 1.87
N ASN A 186 19.43 -2.44 1.43
CA ASN A 186 20.08 -2.32 0.13
C ASN A 186 19.39 -3.18 -0.96
N GLY A 187 18.15 -3.60 -0.75
CA GLY A 187 17.39 -4.41 -1.72
C GLY A 187 17.76 -5.90 -1.73
N THR A 188 18.71 -6.34 -0.90
CA THR A 188 19.22 -7.73 -0.89
C THR A 188 18.29 -8.71 -0.16
N ILE A 189 17.42 -8.21 0.72
CA ILE A 189 16.54 -9.06 1.54
C ILE A 189 15.26 -9.39 0.77
N ASN A 190 15.19 -10.64 0.33
CA ASN A 190 13.98 -11.19 -0.29
C ASN A 190 12.80 -11.18 0.69
N GLY A 191 11.69 -10.54 0.31
CA GLY A 191 10.48 -10.47 1.14
C GLY A 191 10.25 -9.13 1.84
N LEU A 192 11.20 -8.21 1.82
CA LEU A 192 11.06 -6.88 2.44
C LEU A 192 9.93 -6.05 1.84
N LEU A 193 9.61 -6.29 0.56
CA LEU A 193 8.45 -5.71 -0.12
C LEU A 193 7.10 -6.04 0.54
N LEU A 194 7.01 -7.19 1.24
CA LEU A 194 5.79 -7.62 1.91
C LEU A 194 5.62 -6.99 3.30
N VAL A 195 6.68 -6.45 3.88
CA VAL A 195 6.63 -5.80 5.21
C VAL A 195 5.63 -4.66 5.22
N PHE A 196 5.63 -3.84 4.20
CA PHE A 196 4.75 -2.68 4.11
C PHE A 196 3.26 -3.06 4.04
N PRO A 197 2.78 -3.88 3.09
CA PRO A 197 1.37 -4.27 3.07
C PRO A 197 0.95 -5.06 4.31
N LEU A 198 1.80 -5.89 4.91
CA LEU A 198 1.48 -6.59 6.14
C LEU A 198 1.34 -5.65 7.33
N TRP A 199 2.17 -4.60 7.41
CA TRP A 199 2.04 -3.57 8.44
C TRP A 199 0.75 -2.75 8.26
N VAL A 200 0.41 -2.35 7.02
CA VAL A 200 -0.87 -1.68 6.73
C VAL A 200 -2.05 -2.58 7.08
N LEU A 201 -1.96 -3.88 6.78
CA LEU A 201 -2.97 -4.87 7.18
C LEU A 201 -3.16 -4.89 8.69
N SER A 202 -2.08 -4.96 9.45
CA SER A 202 -2.11 -5.00 10.91
C SER A 202 -2.80 -3.76 11.51
N ILE A 203 -2.46 -2.56 11.02
CA ILE A 203 -3.12 -1.33 11.44
C ILE A 203 -4.60 -1.33 11.07
N SER A 204 -4.93 -1.74 9.85
CA SER A 204 -6.30 -1.74 9.35
C SER A 204 -7.19 -2.71 10.12
N VAL A 205 -6.69 -3.92 10.42
CA VAL A 205 -7.39 -4.90 11.25
C VAL A 205 -7.58 -4.37 12.67
N HIS A 206 -6.56 -3.74 13.27
CA HIS A 206 -6.68 -3.14 14.60
C HIS A 206 -7.78 -2.05 14.64
N ILE A 207 -7.77 -1.14 13.67
CA ILE A 207 -8.80 -0.09 13.56
C ILE A 207 -10.20 -0.70 13.42
N LEU A 208 -10.33 -1.80 12.66
CA LEU A 208 -11.61 -2.47 12.45
C LEU A 208 -12.14 -3.10 13.75
N ILE A 209 -11.27 -3.77 14.51
CA ILE A 209 -11.62 -4.44 15.78
C ILE A 209 -11.99 -3.39 16.84
N ASP A 210 -11.17 -2.36 17.02
CA ASP A 210 -11.40 -1.29 18.00
C ASP A 210 -12.75 -0.59 17.75
N ASN A 211 -13.05 -0.30 16.49
CA ASN A 211 -14.33 0.31 16.13
C ASN A 211 -15.54 -0.63 16.24
N SER A 212 -15.33 -1.95 16.29
CA SER A 212 -16.41 -2.92 16.52
C SER A 212 -16.73 -3.10 18.00
N GLN A 213 -15.75 -2.88 18.88
CA GLN A 213 -15.89 -2.98 20.34
C GLN A 213 -16.36 -1.68 21.01
N GLY A 214 -16.20 -0.53 20.35
CA GLY A 214 -16.52 0.81 20.86
C GLY A 214 -17.98 1.25 20.70
N ARG A 215 -18.97 0.35 20.61
CA ARG A 215 -20.39 0.67 20.59
C ARG A 215 -21.06 0.28 21.91
N PRO A 216 -21.07 1.14 22.95
CA PRO A 216 -21.96 0.90 24.08
C PRO A 216 -23.40 1.13 23.60
N GLU A 217 -24.25 0.16 23.87
CA GLU A 217 -25.70 0.29 23.94
C GLU A 217 -26.09 1.45 24.88
N THR A 218 -26.35 2.62 24.32
CA THR A 218 -27.05 3.71 25.00
C THR A 218 -28.34 4.00 24.25
N ALA A 219 -29.21 2.99 24.15
CA ALA A 219 -30.56 3.18 23.65
C ALA A 219 -31.50 2.07 24.19
N ALA A 220 -31.47 1.85 25.51
CA ALA A 220 -32.54 1.14 26.17
C ALA A 220 -32.67 1.67 27.60
N GLY A 221 -33.40 2.75 27.80
CA GLY A 221 -33.63 3.26 29.14
C GLY A 221 -34.17 4.66 29.21
N SER A 222 -35.24 4.98 28.48
CA SER A 222 -36.13 6.09 28.88
C SER A 222 -37.52 5.87 28.30
N SER A 223 -38.18 4.83 28.78
CA SER A 223 -39.63 4.73 28.69
C SER A 223 -40.11 4.19 30.01
N THR A 224 -40.17 5.06 31.00
CA THR A 224 -41.05 5.01 32.18
C THR A 224 -40.83 6.30 32.96
N GLU A 225 -41.66 7.29 32.72
CA GLU A 225 -42.51 8.04 33.66
C GLU A 225 -43.19 9.19 32.92
#